data_deb571282f0af9e7f2f25b8ad5317ca1
#
_entry.id   deb571282f0af9e7f2f25b8ad5317ca1
#
_cell.length_a   1.000
_cell.length_b   1.000
_cell.length_c   1.000
_cell.angle_alpha   90.00
_cell.angle_beta   90.00
_cell.angle_gamma   90.00
#
_symmetry.space_group_name_H-M   'P 1'
#
loop_
_entity.id
_entity.type
_entity.pdbx_description
1 polymer ?
#
loop_
_entity_poly.entity_id
_entity_poly.type
_entity_poly.pdbx_seq_one_letter_code
_entity_poly.pdbx_strand_id
1 'polypeptide(L)'
;MFSRVAITPSKGARAGSHMAGGGSVVREFGARSKRGFSLLELLIVVGIGITIVAIAMPSFINAFYSIRLKSAASTLSSLMQQARIQSARQNKINTIAYNANPPQACIDANTNGTCDPTETVITFNQSISMSTGVPSGAGAPPAYVLVGDTAGTTYDNATILGYSARGLPCAYSAGVCSTPAAGYFVYYIKDARVGSTGWAGVVVTRSGRTKPIIWDGASWE
;
A
#
# COMPACT_ATOMS: atom_id res chain seq x y z
N MET A 1 22.20 -15.76 -26.88
CA MET A 1 23.30 -16.62 -26.43
C MET A 1 22.79 -17.35 -25.18
N PHE A 2 22.20 -18.52 -25.41
CA PHE A 2 21.53 -19.31 -24.34
C PHE A 2 22.48 -20.44 -23.94
N SER A 3 22.87 -20.48 -22.66
CA SER A 3 23.67 -21.58 -22.10
C SER A 3 22.72 -22.57 -21.43
N ARG A 4 22.60 -23.76 -22.02
CA ARG A 4 21.92 -24.94 -21.43
C ARG A 4 22.90 -25.64 -20.49
N VAL A 5 22.48 -25.86 -19.26
CA VAL A 5 23.16 -26.77 -18.33
C VAL A 5 22.46 -28.12 -18.43
N ALA A 6 23.23 -29.13 -18.84
CA ALA A 6 22.80 -30.53 -18.89
C ALA A 6 23.16 -31.24 -17.57
N ILE A 7 22.20 -31.92 -16.98
CA ILE A 7 22.40 -32.79 -15.81
C ILE A 7 22.38 -34.22 -16.28
N THR A 8 23.52 -34.92 -16.13
CA THR A 8 23.69 -36.34 -16.41
C THR A 8 23.29 -37.19 -15.21
N PRO A 9 22.61 -38.33 -15.40
CA PRO A 9 22.33 -39.27 -14.31
C PRO A 9 23.47 -40.31 -14.17
N SER A 10 23.97 -40.44 -12.95
CA SER A 10 24.94 -41.51 -12.58
C SER A 10 24.21 -42.82 -12.30
N LYS A 11 24.52 -43.84 -13.10
CA LYS A 11 24.22 -45.24 -12.83
C LYS A 11 25.30 -45.80 -11.91
N GLY A 12 24.87 -46.44 -10.79
CA GLY A 12 25.72 -47.25 -9.93
C GLY A 12 24.99 -48.51 -9.51
N ALA A 13 25.18 -49.60 -10.30
CA ALA A 13 24.76 -50.94 -9.92
C ALA A 13 25.84 -51.58 -9.04
N ARG A 14 25.45 -52.20 -7.93
CA ARG A 14 26.21 -53.31 -7.36
C ARG A 14 25.24 -54.32 -6.72
N ALA A 15 25.28 -55.51 -7.31
CA ALA A 15 24.73 -56.72 -6.77
C ALA A 15 25.59 -57.24 -5.61
N GLY A 16 24.97 -57.81 -4.60
CA GLY A 16 25.59 -58.54 -3.52
C GLY A 16 24.56 -59.45 -2.89
N SER A 17 24.53 -60.71 -3.33
CA SER A 17 23.80 -61.82 -2.75
C SER A 17 24.46 -62.26 -1.45
N HIS A 18 23.72 -62.47 -0.38
CA HIS A 18 24.02 -63.47 0.64
C HIS A 18 22.73 -64.01 1.27
N MET A 19 22.70 -65.34 1.31
CA MET A 19 21.64 -66.21 1.81
C MET A 19 21.54 -66.24 3.34
N ALA A 20 20.33 -66.71 3.73
CA ALA A 20 19.99 -67.58 4.84
C ALA A 20 19.91 -67.04 6.26
N GLY A 21 18.77 -67.19 6.84
CA GLY A 21 18.52 -67.14 8.26
C GLY A 21 17.04 -66.94 8.57
N GLY A 22 16.29 -68.08 8.63
CA GLY A 22 14.88 -68.02 8.99
C GLY A 22 14.70 -67.52 10.44
N GLY A 23 13.83 -66.60 10.61
CA GLY A 23 13.32 -66.19 11.87
C GLY A 23 12.10 -65.31 11.60
N SER A 24 10.93 -65.94 11.58
CA SER A 24 9.66 -65.22 11.47
C SER A 24 9.40 -64.48 12.76
N VAL A 25 9.94 -63.26 12.81
CA VAL A 25 9.51 -62.28 13.79
C VAL A 25 8.18 -61.74 13.30
N VAL A 26 7.10 -62.32 13.77
CA VAL A 26 5.77 -61.73 13.68
C VAL A 26 5.82 -60.43 14.44
N ARG A 27 6.11 -59.34 13.74
CA ARG A 27 5.87 -58.00 14.26
C ARG A 27 4.35 -57.87 14.39
N GLU A 28 3.85 -58.07 15.59
CA GLU A 28 2.54 -57.54 15.93
C GLU A 28 2.56 -56.04 15.66
N PHE A 29 2.01 -55.66 14.52
CA PHE A 29 1.59 -54.27 14.31
C PHE A 29 0.49 -54.03 15.33
N GLY A 30 0.89 -53.52 16.50
CA GLY A 30 -0.04 -53.03 17.49
C GLY A 30 -1.01 -52.09 16.78
N ALA A 31 -2.24 -52.52 16.65
CA ALA A 31 -3.33 -51.74 16.13
C ALA A 31 -3.38 -50.44 16.98
N ARG A 32 -2.80 -49.33 16.47
CA ARG A 32 -2.98 -48.03 17.07
C ARG A 32 -4.49 -47.80 17.11
N SER A 33 -5.04 -47.97 18.30
CA SER A 33 -6.42 -47.59 18.60
C SER A 33 -6.65 -46.19 18.08
N LYS A 34 -7.39 -46.06 16.99
CA LYS A 34 -7.87 -44.77 16.50
C LYS A 34 -8.87 -44.26 17.53
N ARG A 35 -8.36 -43.56 18.54
CA ARG A 35 -9.22 -42.89 19.50
C ARG A 35 -9.94 -41.76 18.70
N GLY A 36 -11.21 -41.99 18.44
CA GLY A 36 -12.08 -40.95 17.89
C GLY A 36 -12.25 -39.85 18.93
N PHE A 37 -12.36 -38.62 18.48
CA PHE A 37 -12.69 -37.48 19.34
C PHE A 37 -14.07 -37.68 19.98
N SER A 38 -14.18 -37.43 21.27
CA SER A 38 -15.46 -37.37 21.95
C SER A 38 -16.26 -36.15 21.44
N LEU A 39 -17.57 -36.33 21.26
CA LEU A 39 -18.47 -35.22 20.88
C LEU A 39 -18.35 -34.04 21.85
N LEU A 40 -18.18 -34.32 23.16
CA LEU A 40 -17.95 -33.31 24.18
C LEU A 40 -16.63 -32.56 23.96
N GLU A 41 -15.55 -33.23 23.62
CA GLU A 41 -14.23 -32.63 23.36
C GLU A 41 -14.28 -31.68 22.16
N LEU A 42 -14.97 -32.07 21.09
CA LEU A 42 -15.18 -31.25 19.92
C LEU A 42 -16.00 -29.98 20.26
N LEU A 43 -17.05 -30.14 21.09
CA LEU A 43 -17.88 -29.00 21.51
C LEU A 43 -17.08 -28.01 22.35
N ILE A 44 -16.22 -28.47 23.26
CA ILE A 44 -15.37 -27.62 24.07
C ILE A 44 -14.35 -26.86 23.16
N VAL A 45 -13.70 -27.56 22.24
CA VAL A 45 -12.71 -26.94 21.33
C VAL A 45 -13.34 -25.87 20.45
N VAL A 46 -14.53 -26.14 19.89
CA VAL A 46 -15.28 -25.16 19.10
C VAL A 46 -15.70 -23.98 19.96
N GLY A 47 -16.18 -24.19 21.17
CA GLY A 47 -16.55 -23.14 22.11
C GLY A 47 -15.38 -22.19 22.42
N ILE A 48 -14.21 -22.76 22.73
CA ILE A 48 -12.99 -21.97 22.96
C ILE A 48 -12.56 -21.22 21.67
N GLY A 49 -12.63 -21.89 20.52
CA GLY A 49 -12.29 -21.28 19.22
C GLY A 49 -13.15 -20.05 18.92
N ILE A 50 -14.47 -20.15 19.11
CA ILE A 50 -15.38 -19.03 18.87
C ILE A 50 -15.08 -17.83 19.82
N THR A 51 -14.79 -18.09 21.09
CA THR A 51 -14.47 -17.02 22.04
C THR A 51 -13.18 -16.29 21.67
N ILE A 52 -12.14 -16.99 21.25
CA ILE A 52 -10.88 -16.38 20.79
C ILE A 52 -11.12 -15.53 19.53
N VAL A 53 -11.85 -16.04 18.55
CA VAL A 53 -12.16 -15.32 17.31
C VAL A 53 -12.97 -14.07 17.60
N ALA A 54 -13.96 -14.11 18.49
CA ALA A 54 -14.79 -12.96 18.86
C ALA A 54 -13.98 -11.79 19.42
N ILE A 55 -12.92 -12.08 20.19
CA ILE A 55 -12.03 -11.06 20.77
C ILE A 55 -11.04 -10.53 19.73
N ALA A 56 -10.52 -11.38 18.85
CA ALA A 56 -9.50 -11.02 17.87
C ALA A 56 -10.06 -10.24 16.66
N MET A 57 -11.32 -10.45 16.29
CA MET A 57 -11.96 -9.91 15.10
C MET A 57 -11.87 -8.37 14.99
N PRO A 58 -12.20 -7.55 16.02
CA PRO A 58 -12.17 -6.10 15.90
C PRO A 58 -10.76 -5.55 15.57
N SER A 59 -9.73 -6.10 16.21
CA SER A 59 -8.35 -5.70 15.98
C SER A 59 -7.89 -6.02 14.56
N PHE A 60 -8.30 -7.17 14.04
CA PHE A 60 -7.97 -7.60 12.68
C PHE A 60 -8.59 -6.71 11.61
N ILE A 61 -9.84 -6.31 11.79
CA ILE A 61 -10.55 -5.40 10.88
C ILE A 61 -9.84 -4.04 10.79
N ASN A 62 -9.45 -3.46 11.92
CA ASN A 62 -8.73 -2.18 11.95
C ASN A 62 -7.37 -2.27 11.25
N ALA A 63 -6.64 -3.38 11.43
CA ALA A 63 -5.40 -3.62 10.72
C ALA A 63 -5.58 -3.65 9.19
N PHE A 64 -6.64 -4.28 8.69
CA PHE A 64 -6.96 -4.28 7.26
C PHE A 64 -7.22 -2.89 6.70
N TYR A 65 -7.97 -2.06 7.42
CA TYR A 65 -8.23 -0.70 6.97
C TYR A 65 -6.96 0.13 6.92
N SER A 66 -6.08 0.00 7.90
CA SER A 66 -4.79 0.71 7.91
C SER A 66 -3.89 0.28 6.75
N ILE A 67 -3.85 -1.01 6.43
CA ILE A 67 -3.08 -1.53 5.27
C ILE A 67 -3.64 -0.96 3.96
N ARG A 68 -4.96 -0.93 3.79
CA ARG A 68 -5.60 -0.35 2.60
C ARG A 68 -5.29 1.13 2.45
N LEU A 69 -5.33 1.88 3.54
CA LEU A 69 -5.02 3.30 3.54
C LEU A 69 -3.55 3.56 3.19
N LYS A 70 -2.62 2.78 3.74
CA LYS A 70 -1.20 2.80 3.39
C LYS A 70 -0.98 2.50 1.90
N SER A 71 -1.67 1.50 1.38
CA SER A 71 -1.63 1.15 -0.04
C SER A 71 -2.15 2.29 -0.91
N ALA A 72 -3.25 2.93 -0.53
CA ALA A 72 -3.81 4.07 -1.26
C ALA A 72 -2.84 5.25 -1.30
N ALA A 73 -2.21 5.60 -0.16
CA ALA A 73 -1.19 6.64 -0.09
C ALA A 73 0.03 6.32 -0.97
N SER A 74 0.49 5.08 -0.95
CA SER A 74 1.60 4.63 -1.80
C SER A 74 1.25 4.71 -3.29
N THR A 75 0.04 4.29 -3.67
CA THR A 75 -0.43 4.37 -5.05
C THR A 75 -0.57 5.81 -5.52
N LEU A 76 -1.09 6.70 -4.68
CA LEU A 76 -1.17 8.14 -4.97
C LEU A 76 0.23 8.75 -5.12
N SER A 77 1.18 8.40 -4.25
CA SER A 77 2.57 8.82 -4.36
C SER A 77 3.20 8.39 -5.70
N SER A 78 2.91 7.16 -6.14
CA SER A 78 3.38 6.63 -7.42
C SER A 78 2.77 7.38 -8.60
N LEU A 79 1.47 7.70 -8.54
CA LEU A 79 0.78 8.51 -9.55
C LEU A 79 1.42 9.89 -9.69
N MET A 80 1.72 10.55 -8.57
CA MET A 80 2.37 11.86 -8.55
C MET A 80 3.77 11.82 -9.16
N GLN A 81 4.56 10.76 -8.88
CA GLN A 81 5.86 10.57 -9.52
C GLN A 81 5.73 10.33 -11.02
N GLN A 82 4.73 9.56 -11.43
CA GLN A 82 4.46 9.31 -12.85
C GLN A 82 4.04 10.60 -13.56
N ALA A 83 3.18 11.44 -12.96
CA ALA A 83 2.81 12.75 -13.49
C ALA A 83 4.02 13.64 -13.71
N ARG A 84 4.95 13.67 -12.73
CA ARG A 84 6.22 14.39 -12.84
C ARG A 84 7.02 13.95 -14.06
N ILE A 85 7.22 12.64 -14.23
CA ILE A 85 7.99 12.09 -15.35
C ILE A 85 7.29 12.38 -16.67
N GLN A 86 5.97 12.26 -16.72
CA GLN A 86 5.17 12.52 -17.91
C GLN A 86 5.24 14.01 -18.33
N SER A 87 5.15 14.94 -17.37
CA SER A 87 5.30 16.36 -17.64
C SER A 87 6.65 16.71 -18.26
N ALA A 88 7.74 16.14 -17.71
CA ALA A 88 9.07 16.35 -18.23
C ALA A 88 9.26 15.73 -19.64
N ARG A 89 8.71 14.54 -19.87
CA ARG A 89 8.79 13.86 -21.19
C ARG A 89 7.99 14.57 -22.28
N GLN A 90 6.81 15.06 -21.92
CA GLN A 90 5.91 15.73 -22.87
C GLN A 90 6.17 17.23 -23.02
N ASN A 91 7.08 17.77 -22.22
CA ASN A 91 7.39 19.20 -22.14
C ASN A 91 6.13 20.06 -21.95
N LYS A 92 5.20 19.59 -21.11
CA LYS A 92 3.96 20.31 -20.80
C LYS A 92 3.60 20.20 -19.32
N ILE A 93 2.66 21.04 -18.87
CA ILE A 93 2.10 20.98 -17.54
C ILE A 93 1.11 19.81 -17.50
N ASN A 94 1.22 18.94 -16.50
CA ASN A 94 0.19 18.00 -16.11
C ASN A 94 -0.21 18.29 -14.66
N THR A 95 -1.49 18.15 -14.34
CA THR A 95 -2.01 18.34 -12.99
C THR A 95 -2.47 17.02 -12.39
N ILE A 96 -2.73 17.02 -11.09
CA ILE A 96 -3.38 15.90 -10.42
C ILE A 96 -4.81 16.31 -10.15
N ALA A 97 -5.76 15.61 -10.76
CA ALA A 97 -7.18 15.78 -10.50
C ALA A 97 -7.71 14.66 -9.61
N TYR A 98 -8.80 14.94 -8.92
CA TYR A 98 -9.51 13.99 -8.08
C TYR A 98 -11.02 14.05 -8.31
N ASN A 99 -11.63 12.90 -8.57
CA ASN A 99 -13.09 12.75 -8.62
C ASN A 99 -13.55 12.01 -7.35
N ALA A 100 -14.60 12.54 -6.72
CA ALA A 100 -15.13 11.96 -5.49
C ALA A 100 -16.05 10.76 -5.72
N ASN A 101 -16.68 10.67 -6.88
CA ASN A 101 -17.64 9.60 -7.19
C ASN A 101 -17.52 9.16 -8.68
N PRO A 102 -16.93 7.98 -8.94
CA PRO A 102 -16.21 7.13 -8.00
C PRO A 102 -14.94 7.81 -7.46
N PRO A 103 -14.45 7.44 -6.25
CA PRO A 103 -13.24 8.03 -5.69
C PRO A 103 -12.02 7.58 -6.51
N GLN A 104 -11.45 8.52 -7.26
CA GLN A 104 -10.32 8.27 -8.16
C GLN A 104 -9.43 9.50 -8.27
N ALA A 105 -8.15 9.29 -8.50
CA ALA A 105 -7.21 10.35 -8.85
C ALA A 105 -6.56 10.04 -10.19
N CYS A 106 -6.19 11.06 -10.93
CA CYS A 106 -5.61 10.90 -12.26
C CYS A 106 -4.51 11.92 -12.55
N ILE A 107 -3.74 11.62 -13.58
CA ILE A 107 -2.86 12.58 -14.23
C ILE A 107 -3.69 13.33 -15.26
N ASP A 108 -4.17 14.48 -14.87
CA ASP A 108 -4.97 15.35 -15.73
C ASP A 108 -4.04 16.06 -16.73
N ALA A 109 -4.00 15.52 -17.92
CA ALA A 109 -3.10 15.94 -18.99
C ALA A 109 -3.65 17.12 -19.80
N ASN A 110 -4.96 17.35 -19.76
CA ASN A 110 -5.64 18.46 -20.43
C ASN A 110 -5.95 19.63 -19.47
N THR A 111 -5.68 19.45 -18.17
CA THR A 111 -5.84 20.44 -17.10
C THR A 111 -7.27 20.94 -16.94
N ASN A 112 -8.26 20.06 -17.19
CA ASN A 112 -9.68 20.37 -17.05
C ASN A 112 -10.23 20.15 -15.62
N GLY A 113 -9.43 19.58 -14.73
CA GLY A 113 -9.77 19.32 -13.33
C GLY A 113 -10.62 18.05 -13.12
N THR A 114 -10.81 17.23 -14.14
CA THR A 114 -11.58 15.98 -14.08
C THR A 114 -10.75 14.80 -14.57
N CYS A 115 -11.09 13.59 -14.13
CA CYS A 115 -10.43 12.39 -14.61
C CYS A 115 -11.13 11.83 -15.83
N ASP A 116 -10.47 11.85 -16.97
CA ASP A 116 -10.99 11.35 -18.23
C ASP A 116 -10.56 9.89 -18.48
N PRO A 117 -11.36 9.11 -19.27
CA PRO A 117 -11.05 7.69 -19.54
C PRO A 117 -9.73 7.47 -20.29
N THR A 118 -9.19 8.48 -20.97
CA THR A 118 -7.93 8.43 -21.72
C THR A 118 -6.70 8.72 -20.88
N GLU A 119 -6.91 9.12 -19.65
CA GLU A 119 -5.86 9.51 -18.71
C GLU A 119 -5.40 8.34 -17.83
N THR A 120 -4.27 8.53 -17.17
CA THR A 120 -3.80 7.56 -16.17
C THR A 120 -4.59 7.75 -14.89
N VAL A 121 -5.48 6.82 -14.58
CA VAL A 121 -6.39 6.87 -13.44
C VAL A 121 -6.05 5.80 -12.42
N ILE A 122 -6.11 6.14 -11.15
CA ILE A 122 -6.12 5.22 -10.02
C ILE A 122 -7.46 5.32 -9.31
N THR A 123 -8.05 4.18 -8.95
CA THR A 123 -9.33 4.12 -8.24
C THR A 123 -9.09 3.73 -6.80
N PHE A 124 -9.66 4.49 -5.89
CA PHE A 124 -9.65 4.18 -4.46
C PHE A 124 -10.86 3.33 -4.06
N ASN A 125 -10.79 2.72 -2.89
CA ASN A 125 -11.98 2.13 -2.28
C ASN A 125 -12.99 3.24 -1.95
N GLN A 126 -14.29 2.97 -2.08
CA GLN A 126 -15.37 3.95 -1.86
C GLN A 126 -15.34 4.63 -0.47
N SER A 127 -14.69 4.02 0.51
CA SER A 127 -14.54 4.62 1.85
C SER A 127 -13.35 5.57 1.97
N ILE A 128 -12.45 5.60 0.97
CA ILE A 128 -11.28 6.47 0.94
C ILE A 128 -11.61 7.70 0.11
N SER A 129 -11.44 8.85 0.71
CA SER A 129 -11.63 10.15 0.05
C SER A 129 -10.43 11.05 0.26
N MET A 130 -10.17 11.95 -0.67
CA MET A 130 -9.28 13.08 -0.42
C MET A 130 -10.00 14.08 0.50
N SER A 131 -9.26 14.67 1.42
CA SER A 131 -9.81 15.59 2.42
C SER A 131 -9.04 16.90 2.42
N THR A 132 -9.75 18.02 2.42
CA THR A 132 -9.17 19.36 2.59
C THR A 132 -8.78 19.67 4.03
N GLY A 133 -9.20 18.82 5.00
CA GLY A 133 -8.82 18.96 6.40
C GLY A 133 -7.64 18.09 6.77
N VAL A 134 -7.10 18.35 7.95
CA VAL A 134 -6.06 17.56 8.61
C VAL A 134 -6.63 16.86 9.84
N PRO A 135 -6.02 15.78 10.34
CA PRO A 135 -6.42 15.19 11.61
C PRO A 135 -6.35 16.21 12.74
N SER A 136 -7.27 16.13 13.69
CA SER A 136 -7.23 16.99 14.88
C SER A 136 -5.92 16.79 15.64
N GLY A 137 -5.21 17.88 15.93
CA GLY A 137 -3.91 17.86 16.58
C GLY A 137 -2.72 17.52 15.69
N ALA A 138 -2.94 17.34 14.39
CA ALA A 138 -1.83 17.03 13.47
C ALA A 138 -0.88 18.23 13.35
N GLY A 139 0.39 17.97 13.64
CA GLY A 139 1.51 18.87 13.33
C GLY A 139 1.94 18.77 11.87
N ALA A 140 3.03 19.45 11.54
CA ALA A 140 3.68 19.34 10.24
C ALA A 140 4.22 17.90 10.01
N PRO A 141 4.36 17.47 8.73
CA PRO A 141 5.06 16.25 8.40
C PRO A 141 6.48 16.20 9.00
N PRO A 142 7.02 15.01 9.28
CA PRO A 142 8.35 14.88 9.87
C PRO A 142 9.45 15.53 9.03
N ALA A 143 10.44 16.13 9.68
CA ALA A 143 11.54 16.84 9.00
C ALA A 143 12.31 15.96 8.00
N TYR A 144 12.45 14.66 8.28
CA TYR A 144 13.11 13.72 7.37
C TYR A 144 12.34 13.48 6.06
N VAL A 145 11.03 13.74 6.06
CA VAL A 145 10.19 13.68 4.86
C VAL A 145 10.37 14.95 4.03
N LEU A 146 10.44 16.10 4.70
CA LEU A 146 10.51 17.42 4.09
C LEU A 146 11.89 17.74 3.48
N VAL A 147 12.96 17.08 3.97
CA VAL A 147 14.34 17.22 3.44
C VAL A 147 14.78 18.67 3.34
N GLY A 148 14.53 19.44 4.41
CA GLY A 148 14.90 20.86 4.47
C GLY A 148 13.83 21.85 3.96
N ASP A 149 12.77 21.40 3.31
CA ASP A 149 11.63 22.25 2.91
C ASP A 149 10.67 22.49 4.10
N THR A 150 11.21 22.70 5.30
CA THR A 150 10.42 22.87 6.53
C THR A 150 9.88 24.30 6.69
N ALA A 151 10.45 25.26 5.98
CA ALA A 151 10.02 26.64 6.01
C ALA A 151 9.15 26.97 4.79
N GLY A 152 8.20 27.89 4.97
CA GLY A 152 7.35 28.37 3.88
C GLY A 152 5.93 27.86 3.93
N THR A 153 5.22 28.01 2.82
CA THR A 153 3.80 27.70 2.71
C THR A 153 3.57 26.20 2.57
N THR A 154 2.65 25.67 3.36
CA THR A 154 2.09 24.32 3.14
C THR A 154 0.93 24.42 2.15
N TYR A 155 1.02 23.69 1.05
CA TYR A 155 -0.03 23.58 0.06
C TYR A 155 -0.75 22.23 0.28
N ASP A 156 -2.04 22.28 0.51
CA ASP A 156 -2.87 21.12 0.81
C ASP A 156 -3.83 20.78 -0.36
N ASN A 157 -4.81 19.94 -0.09
CA ASN A 157 -5.81 19.51 -1.06
C ASN A 157 -6.66 20.63 -1.67
N ALA A 158 -6.64 21.84 -1.11
CA ALA A 158 -7.29 23.01 -1.71
C ALA A 158 -6.49 23.57 -2.89
N THR A 159 -5.20 23.21 -2.99
CA THR A 159 -4.32 23.66 -4.07
C THR A 159 -4.16 22.53 -5.10
N ILE A 160 -4.37 22.84 -6.38
CA ILE A 160 -4.13 21.87 -7.45
C ILE A 160 -2.63 21.69 -7.63
N LEU A 161 -2.15 20.46 -7.41
CA LEU A 161 -0.77 20.11 -7.72
C LEU A 161 -0.59 19.96 -9.22
N GLY A 162 0.29 20.74 -9.78
CA GLY A 162 0.79 20.56 -11.12
C GLY A 162 2.26 20.20 -11.14
N TYR A 163 2.71 19.69 -12.27
CA TYR A 163 4.13 19.54 -12.58
C TYR A 163 4.44 20.33 -13.85
N SER A 164 5.41 21.23 -13.74
CA SER A 164 5.89 22.02 -14.89
C SER A 164 6.54 21.12 -15.94
N ALA A 165 6.78 21.67 -17.12
CA ALA A 165 7.52 20.99 -18.21
C ALA A 165 8.93 20.51 -17.80
N ARG A 166 9.48 21.02 -16.70
CA ARG A 166 10.76 20.56 -16.11
C ARG A 166 10.57 19.46 -15.07
N GLY A 167 9.34 19.03 -14.80
CA GLY A 167 9.03 18.08 -13.75
C GLY A 167 9.13 18.65 -12.32
N LEU A 168 9.08 19.97 -12.16
CA LEU A 168 9.05 20.58 -10.85
C LEU A 168 7.60 20.77 -10.39
N PRO A 169 7.28 20.46 -9.13
CA PRO A 169 5.93 20.66 -8.61
C PRO A 169 5.60 22.15 -8.50
N CYS A 170 4.35 22.47 -8.73
CA CYS A 170 3.84 23.84 -8.71
C CYS A 170 2.39 23.89 -8.22
N ALA A 171 2.01 25.01 -7.67
CA ALA A 171 0.62 25.36 -7.48
C ALA A 171 0.04 25.80 -8.84
N TYR A 172 -0.93 25.01 -9.33
CA TYR A 172 -1.56 25.28 -10.61
C TYR A 172 -2.83 26.10 -10.42
N SER A 173 -2.96 27.15 -11.20
CA SER A 173 -4.16 27.99 -11.25
C SER A 173 -4.28 28.66 -12.62
N ALA A 174 -5.45 28.57 -13.25
CA ALA A 174 -5.80 29.26 -14.49
C ALA A 174 -4.73 29.16 -15.60
N GLY A 175 -4.18 27.98 -15.83
CA GLY A 175 -3.16 27.73 -16.87
C GLY A 175 -1.72 28.06 -16.43
N VAL A 176 -1.52 28.60 -15.24
CA VAL A 176 -0.21 28.97 -14.71
C VAL A 176 0.26 27.99 -13.67
N CYS A 177 1.51 27.57 -13.80
CA CYS A 177 2.20 26.68 -12.87
C CYS A 177 3.23 27.49 -12.08
N SER A 178 2.88 27.87 -10.85
CA SER A 178 3.74 28.68 -9.97
C SER A 178 4.55 27.78 -9.06
N THR A 179 5.87 27.68 -9.32
CA THR A 179 6.78 26.90 -8.46
C THR A 179 7.02 27.67 -7.17
N PRO A 180 6.72 27.12 -5.98
CA PRO A 180 6.91 27.85 -4.73
C PRO A 180 8.39 28.06 -4.43
N ALA A 181 8.72 29.26 -3.92
CA ALA A 181 10.07 29.60 -3.49
C ALA A 181 10.46 28.83 -2.20
N ALA A 182 9.49 28.52 -1.35
CA ALA A 182 9.63 27.75 -0.11
C ALA A 182 8.35 26.97 0.17
N GLY A 183 8.45 25.89 0.96
CA GLY A 183 7.31 25.07 1.37
C GLY A 183 7.22 23.74 0.64
N TYR A 184 6.11 23.04 0.86
CA TYR A 184 5.85 21.72 0.34
C TYR A 184 4.36 21.53 0.08
N PHE A 185 4.03 20.50 -0.68
CA PHE A 185 2.65 20.07 -0.90
C PHE A 185 2.37 18.86 -0.03
N VAL A 186 1.17 18.79 0.54
CA VAL A 186 0.71 17.62 1.27
C VAL A 186 -0.75 17.32 0.89
N TYR A 187 -1.00 16.11 0.45
CA TYR A 187 -2.33 15.65 0.05
C TYR A 187 -2.83 14.61 1.02
N TYR A 188 -3.88 14.96 1.72
CA TYR A 188 -4.48 14.10 2.75
C TYR A 188 -5.56 13.22 2.16
N ILE A 189 -5.53 11.96 2.51
CA ILE A 189 -6.57 10.97 2.26
C ILE A 189 -7.08 10.42 3.57
N LYS A 190 -8.37 10.15 3.62
CA LYS A 190 -9.06 9.66 4.80
C LYS A 190 -9.87 8.42 4.49
N ASP A 191 -9.82 7.41 5.35
CA ASP A 191 -10.77 6.30 5.37
C ASP A 191 -11.81 6.56 6.46
N ALA A 192 -13.06 6.78 6.07
CA ALA A 192 -14.15 7.11 6.98
C ALA A 192 -14.46 6.01 8.03
N ARG A 193 -14.00 4.77 7.79
CA ARG A 193 -14.26 3.62 8.66
C ARG A 193 -13.29 3.52 9.84
N VAL A 194 -12.15 4.18 9.79
CA VAL A 194 -11.07 4.03 10.79
C VAL A 194 -11.13 5.10 11.90
N GLY A 195 -12.04 6.05 11.82
CA GLY A 195 -12.17 7.09 12.85
C GLY A 195 -10.99 8.08 12.83
N SER A 196 -10.47 8.43 14.02
CA SER A 196 -9.44 9.47 14.18
C SER A 196 -8.07 9.11 13.61
N THR A 197 -7.74 7.82 13.52
CA THR A 197 -6.46 7.32 12.97
C THR A 197 -6.54 7.00 11.48
N GLY A 198 -7.70 7.14 10.86
CA GLY A 198 -7.94 6.82 9.45
C GLY A 198 -7.41 7.86 8.47
N TRP A 199 -6.21 8.40 8.70
CA TRP A 199 -5.60 9.39 7.84
C TRP A 199 -4.25 8.95 7.30
N ALA A 200 -4.02 9.31 6.06
CA ALA A 200 -2.71 9.22 5.43
C ALA A 200 -2.48 10.46 4.56
N GLY A 201 -1.27 10.68 4.15
CA GLY A 201 -0.94 11.78 3.26
C GLY A 201 0.16 11.42 2.30
N VAL A 202 0.31 12.24 1.27
CA VAL A 202 1.47 12.22 0.37
C VAL A 202 2.10 13.59 0.39
N VAL A 203 3.34 13.65 0.83
CA VAL A 203 4.14 14.87 0.84
C VAL A 203 4.92 14.96 -0.47
N VAL A 204 4.90 16.13 -1.10
CA VAL A 204 5.70 16.44 -2.29
C VAL A 204 6.57 17.66 -1.97
N THR A 205 7.87 17.44 -1.96
CA THR A 205 8.86 18.51 -1.73
C THR A 205 9.05 19.34 -3.00
N ARG A 206 9.63 20.54 -2.90
CA ARG A 206 9.93 21.40 -4.06
C ARG A 206 10.80 20.72 -5.13
N SER A 207 11.67 19.81 -4.73
CA SER A 207 12.47 19.01 -5.66
C SER A 207 11.65 17.95 -6.41
N GLY A 208 10.37 17.79 -6.05
CA GLY A 208 9.47 16.78 -6.62
C GLY A 208 9.66 15.38 -6.03
N ARG A 209 10.32 15.25 -4.88
CA ARG A 209 10.33 14.01 -4.13
C ARG A 209 8.95 13.80 -3.51
N THR A 210 8.38 12.64 -3.69
CA THR A 210 7.10 12.26 -3.06
C THR A 210 7.33 11.20 -2.00
N LYS A 211 6.65 11.32 -0.88
CA LYS A 211 6.69 10.34 0.21
C LYS A 211 5.31 10.19 0.86
N PRO A 212 4.79 8.96 0.99
CA PRO A 212 3.59 8.72 1.77
C PRO A 212 3.90 8.87 3.27
N ILE A 213 2.95 9.38 4.02
CA ILE A 213 2.96 9.50 5.47
C ILE A 213 1.65 8.94 6.02
N ILE A 214 1.70 8.41 7.24
CA ILE A 214 0.54 7.82 7.91
C ILE A 214 0.36 8.50 9.27
N TRP A 215 -0.90 8.73 9.64
CA TRP A 215 -1.25 9.26 10.94
C TRP A 215 -1.47 8.12 11.94
N ASP A 216 -0.73 8.10 13.03
CA ASP A 216 -0.86 7.09 14.09
C ASP A 216 -1.89 7.46 15.18
N GLY A 217 -2.41 8.67 15.13
CA GLY A 217 -3.32 9.26 16.12
C GLY A 217 -2.66 10.37 16.95
N ALA A 218 -1.33 10.51 16.89
CA ALA A 218 -0.55 11.51 17.62
C ALA A 218 0.49 12.22 16.73
N SER A 219 1.07 11.49 15.78
CA SER A 219 2.13 12.00 14.89
C SER A 219 2.04 11.42 13.47
N TRP A 220 2.73 12.07 12.54
CA TRP A 220 2.95 11.54 11.19
C TRP A 220 4.19 10.65 11.16
N GLU A 221 4.06 9.47 10.56
CA GLU A 221 5.13 8.50 10.32
C GLU A 221 5.45 8.33 8.83
#